data_22006c1baa9380db15087fdf83d66e10
#
_entry.id   22006c1baa9380db15087fdf83d66e10
#
_cell.length_a   1.000
_cell.length_b   1.000
_cell.length_c   1.000
_cell.angle_alpha   90.00
_cell.angle_beta   90.00
_cell.angle_gamma   90.00
#
_symmetry.space_group_name_H-M   'P 1'
#
loop_
_entity.id
_entity.type
_entity.pdbx_description
1 polymer ?
#
loop_
_entity_poly.entity_id
_entity_poly.type
_entity_poly.pdbx_seq_one_letter_code
_entity_poly.pdbx_strand_id
1 'polypeptide(L)'
;MKAIELSQPRLDAFRAATVATPEPQRGEVLIRQRAASLNFVDVAVASGNYPGPSFPLIPVADGAGEIVALGEGVTSFSTGDRVVAHAKPRWIGGRPRPYEMTQMRGVSLPGSLAEYVALPANSLVPVPAHLSFEAASTLPIAGTTAWNALRTANVGPGSVVVLLGTGGVSIFTLQLAKAAGATVIITSSSDEKLERAKALGADHLINYRATSDWDGKVLELTGGLGADLVVETGGTATFARAINATAPGGTLFTIGFVTGAEATVNLLPIIIKALKVVGNNTGSVSDLQDAARAIGAAGIEPVVDKVFSPNEAAEAYTHIAAGGLHFSKLVFGLEW
;
A
#
# COMPACT_ATOMS: atom_id res chain seq x y z
N MET A 1 10.38 26.23 -1.90
CA MET A 1 9.68 25.26 -2.74
C MET A 1 8.17 25.26 -2.46
N LYS A 2 7.36 24.90 -3.43
CA LYS A 2 5.92 24.71 -3.26
C LYS A 2 5.63 23.41 -2.51
N ALA A 3 4.59 23.39 -1.71
CA ALA A 3 4.09 22.23 -0.99
C ALA A 3 2.58 22.36 -0.73
N ILE A 4 1.93 21.24 -0.45
CA ILE A 4 0.61 21.22 0.17
C ILE A 4 0.80 20.84 1.63
N GLU A 5 0.25 21.62 2.52
CA GLU A 5 0.22 21.34 3.95
C GLU A 5 -1.19 20.94 4.38
N LEU A 6 -1.27 19.92 5.23
CA LEU A 6 -2.44 19.61 6.05
C LEU A 6 -2.29 20.39 7.35
N SER A 7 -3.14 21.41 7.56
CA SER A 7 -3.00 22.36 8.68
C SER A 7 -3.58 21.84 10.01
N GLN A 8 -4.50 20.89 9.95
CA GLN A 8 -5.14 20.23 11.08
C GLN A 8 -5.80 18.91 10.63
N PRO A 9 -6.17 17.99 11.54
CA PRO A 9 -6.71 16.68 11.18
C PRO A 9 -8.16 16.79 10.68
N ARG A 10 -8.32 17.25 9.43
CA ARG A 10 -9.61 17.42 8.77
C ARG A 10 -9.43 17.35 7.25
N LEU A 11 -10.30 16.58 6.55
CA LEU A 11 -10.18 16.27 5.12
C LEU A 11 -10.27 17.47 4.17
N ASP A 12 -10.66 18.64 4.66
CA ASP A 12 -10.73 19.91 3.92
C ASP A 12 -9.66 20.93 4.35
N ALA A 13 -8.74 20.55 5.25
CA ALA A 13 -7.76 21.48 5.85
C ALA A 13 -6.43 21.54 5.08
N PHE A 14 -6.45 21.26 3.78
CA PHE A 14 -5.29 21.37 2.92
C PHE A 14 -5.10 22.81 2.44
N ARG A 15 -3.83 23.26 2.38
CA ARG A 15 -3.48 24.57 1.85
C ARG A 15 -2.19 24.53 1.06
N ALA A 16 -2.11 25.32 0.00
CA ALA A 16 -0.83 25.58 -0.67
C ALA A 16 0.10 26.39 0.25
N ALA A 17 1.36 26.03 0.29
CA ALA A 17 2.39 26.66 1.08
C ALA A 17 3.68 26.84 0.29
N THR A 18 4.47 27.84 0.69
CA THR A 18 5.86 28.00 0.26
C THR A 18 6.75 27.73 1.46
N VAL A 19 7.55 26.69 1.40
CA VAL A 19 8.45 26.27 2.47
C VAL A 19 9.91 26.30 2.00
N ALA A 20 10.87 26.26 2.93
CA ALA A 20 12.28 26.18 2.57
C ALA A 20 12.56 24.89 1.78
N THR A 21 13.35 24.99 0.72
CA THR A 21 13.86 23.81 0.01
C THR A 21 14.87 23.10 0.92
N PRO A 22 14.72 21.81 1.21
CA PRO A 22 15.68 21.10 2.04
C PRO A 22 17.02 20.94 1.31
N GLU A 23 18.11 20.99 2.06
CA GLU A 23 19.44 20.66 1.57
C GLU A 23 19.81 19.23 2.00
N PRO A 24 20.30 18.38 1.07
CA PRO A 24 20.65 17.01 1.41
C PRO A 24 21.88 17.00 2.32
N GLN A 25 21.75 16.39 3.49
CA GLN A 25 22.82 16.20 4.44
C GLN A 25 23.75 15.05 4.01
N ARG A 26 24.83 14.83 4.75
CA ARG A 26 25.72 13.69 4.51
C ARG A 26 24.94 12.37 4.47
N GLY A 27 25.07 11.61 3.38
CA GLY A 27 24.37 10.36 3.15
C GLY A 27 22.93 10.51 2.66
N GLU A 28 22.45 11.75 2.42
CA GLU A 28 21.12 12.02 1.87
C GLU A 28 21.21 12.43 0.40
N VAL A 29 20.07 12.36 -0.27
CA VAL A 29 19.89 12.94 -1.61
C VAL A 29 18.69 13.88 -1.61
N LEU A 30 18.70 14.87 -2.49
CA LEU A 30 17.55 15.71 -2.80
C LEU A 30 16.82 15.13 -4.00
N ILE A 31 15.53 14.85 -3.79
CA ILE A 31 14.64 14.28 -4.81
C ILE A 31 13.66 15.36 -5.22
N ARG A 32 13.55 15.62 -6.53
CA ARG A 32 12.42 16.32 -7.11
C ARG A 32 11.27 15.34 -7.22
N GLN A 33 10.20 15.55 -6.46
CA GLN A 33 9.01 14.70 -6.50
C GLN A 33 8.27 14.89 -7.82
N ARG A 34 7.86 13.79 -8.44
CA ARG A 34 7.13 13.76 -9.71
C ARG A 34 5.73 13.19 -9.56
N ALA A 35 5.55 12.28 -8.60
CA ALA A 35 4.25 11.71 -8.25
C ALA A 35 4.20 11.32 -6.78
N ALA A 36 3.00 11.32 -6.21
CA ALA A 36 2.72 10.86 -4.86
C ALA A 36 1.44 10.02 -4.86
N SER A 37 1.37 8.97 -4.04
CA SER A 37 0.24 8.03 -4.07
C SER A 37 -0.45 7.91 -2.73
N LEU A 38 -1.78 8.06 -2.73
CA LEU A 38 -2.62 7.95 -1.54
C LEU A 38 -2.79 6.50 -1.06
N ASN A 39 -2.82 6.36 0.26
CA ASN A 39 -3.15 5.14 0.97
C ASN A 39 -4.21 5.42 2.05
N PHE A 40 -4.85 4.39 2.57
CA PHE A 40 -5.84 4.55 3.64
C PHE A 40 -5.26 5.19 4.90
N VAL A 41 -3.98 4.94 5.21
CA VAL A 41 -3.28 5.58 6.35
C VAL A 41 -3.23 7.11 6.21
N ASP A 42 -3.06 7.63 5.01
CA ASP A 42 -3.05 9.08 4.78
C ASP A 42 -4.41 9.69 5.14
N VAL A 43 -5.51 9.00 4.79
CA VAL A 43 -6.88 9.39 5.18
C VAL A 43 -7.07 9.29 6.70
N ALA A 44 -6.59 8.22 7.33
CA ALA A 44 -6.68 8.06 8.78
C ALA A 44 -5.94 9.19 9.53
N VAL A 45 -4.78 9.62 9.02
CA VAL A 45 -4.04 10.80 9.51
C VAL A 45 -4.87 12.07 9.34
N ALA A 46 -5.37 12.31 8.13
CA ALA A 46 -6.14 13.53 7.82
C ALA A 46 -7.49 13.58 8.53
N SER A 47 -8.02 12.44 8.98
CA SER A 47 -9.26 12.37 9.79
C SER A 47 -9.01 12.38 11.30
N GLY A 48 -7.75 12.47 11.76
CA GLY A 48 -7.39 12.42 13.18
C GLY A 48 -7.51 11.03 13.83
N ASN A 49 -7.62 9.97 13.02
CA ASN A 49 -7.80 8.59 13.46
C ASN A 49 -6.49 7.78 13.47
N TYR A 50 -5.33 8.46 13.34
CA TYR A 50 -4.02 7.84 13.36
C TYR A 50 -3.11 8.56 14.35
N PRO A 51 -2.39 7.85 15.25
CA PRO A 51 -1.55 8.47 16.26
C PRO A 51 -0.25 9.03 15.67
N GLY A 52 0.28 10.07 16.30
CA GLY A 52 1.64 10.56 16.09
C GLY A 52 1.85 11.79 15.22
N PRO A 53 0.92 12.25 14.33
CA PRO A 53 1.18 13.44 13.54
C PRO A 53 1.16 14.72 14.38
N SER A 54 2.01 15.68 13.98
CA SER A 54 1.95 17.07 14.41
C SER A 54 1.59 17.94 13.22
N PHE A 55 0.72 18.94 13.42
CA PHE A 55 0.25 19.83 12.35
C PHE A 55 0.86 21.23 12.49
N PRO A 56 1.12 21.97 11.38
CA PRO A 56 0.93 21.55 10.00
C PRO A 56 1.94 20.49 9.57
N LEU A 57 1.54 19.62 8.63
CA LEU A 57 2.44 18.63 8.05
C LEU A 57 2.31 18.58 6.52
N ILE A 58 3.39 18.23 5.82
CA ILE A 58 3.34 17.85 4.40
C ILE A 58 2.84 16.40 4.33
N PRO A 59 1.66 16.14 3.76
CA PRO A 59 1.04 14.81 3.80
C PRO A 59 1.55 13.89 2.69
N VAL A 60 0.97 12.69 2.63
CA VAL A 60 1.19 11.58 1.70
C VAL A 60 2.53 10.87 1.91
N ALA A 61 2.43 9.60 2.35
CA ALA A 61 3.59 8.79 2.66
C ALA A 61 4.41 8.40 1.41
N ASP A 62 3.73 7.99 0.36
CA ASP A 62 4.33 7.41 -0.84
C ASP A 62 4.68 8.45 -1.89
N GLY A 63 5.85 8.29 -2.52
CA GLY A 63 6.28 9.18 -3.60
C GLY A 63 7.36 8.58 -4.49
N ALA A 64 7.41 9.10 -5.72
CA ALA A 64 8.43 8.80 -6.71
C ALA A 64 8.96 10.09 -7.33
N GLY A 65 10.23 10.09 -7.69
CA GLY A 65 10.86 11.27 -8.26
C GLY A 65 12.23 11.00 -8.83
N GLU A 66 12.93 12.09 -9.10
CA GLU A 66 14.25 12.11 -9.70
C GLU A 66 15.26 12.78 -8.76
N ILE A 67 16.42 12.18 -8.59
CA ILE A 67 17.50 12.74 -7.79
C ILE A 67 18.09 13.96 -8.50
N VAL A 68 18.10 15.10 -7.81
CA VAL A 68 18.61 16.38 -8.36
C VAL A 68 19.88 16.88 -7.68
N ALA A 69 20.18 16.39 -6.47
CA ALA A 69 21.44 16.68 -5.78
C ALA A 69 21.81 15.54 -4.82
N LEU A 70 23.11 15.38 -4.60
CA LEU A 70 23.70 14.37 -3.71
C LEU A 70 24.36 15.08 -2.53
N GLY A 71 24.07 14.61 -1.32
CA GLY A 71 24.82 14.96 -0.13
C GLY A 71 26.18 14.26 -0.08
N GLU A 72 27.07 14.76 0.78
CA GLU A 72 28.41 14.19 0.96
C GLU A 72 28.36 12.69 1.27
N GLY A 73 29.22 11.91 0.61
CA GLY A 73 29.39 10.46 0.84
C GLY A 73 28.38 9.56 0.13
N VAL A 74 27.45 10.10 -0.63
CA VAL A 74 26.54 9.29 -1.46
C VAL A 74 27.28 8.82 -2.72
N THR A 75 27.37 7.49 -2.90
CA THR A 75 28.02 6.84 -4.05
C THR A 75 27.11 5.82 -4.75
N SER A 76 25.94 5.53 -4.16
CA SER A 76 25.00 4.52 -4.65
C SER A 76 24.02 5.03 -5.71
N PHE A 77 23.98 6.35 -5.93
CA PHE A 77 23.10 7.01 -6.89
C PHE A 77 23.81 8.13 -7.62
N SER A 78 23.21 8.54 -8.73
CA SER A 78 23.60 9.69 -9.54
C SER A 78 22.43 10.67 -9.70
N THR A 79 22.75 11.94 -9.99
CA THR A 79 21.73 12.91 -10.43
C THR A 79 21.08 12.41 -11.71
N GLY A 80 19.74 12.49 -11.77
CA GLY A 80 18.90 11.96 -12.85
C GLY A 80 18.34 10.56 -12.56
N ASP A 81 18.81 9.86 -11.52
CA ASP A 81 18.28 8.54 -11.17
C ASP A 81 16.82 8.66 -10.73
N ARG A 82 15.98 7.76 -11.27
CA ARG A 82 14.56 7.64 -10.95
C ARG A 82 14.37 6.72 -9.74
N VAL A 83 13.75 7.24 -8.68
CA VAL A 83 13.66 6.54 -7.40
C VAL A 83 12.27 6.60 -6.80
N VAL A 84 11.92 5.57 -6.01
CA VAL A 84 10.84 5.58 -5.05
C VAL A 84 11.42 5.62 -3.65
N ALA A 85 10.75 6.34 -2.75
CA ALA A 85 11.16 6.47 -1.37
C ALA A 85 10.28 5.59 -0.47
N HIS A 86 10.90 4.77 0.38
CA HIS A 86 10.14 3.97 1.33
C HIS A 86 9.40 4.85 2.35
N ALA A 87 8.15 4.48 2.69
CA ALA A 87 7.33 5.23 3.65
C ALA A 87 7.98 5.31 5.05
N LYS A 88 8.79 4.31 5.42
CA LYS A 88 9.58 4.26 6.67
C LYS A 88 11.06 4.25 6.35
N PRO A 89 11.68 5.41 6.13
CA PRO A 89 13.03 5.50 5.56
C PRO A 89 14.15 4.98 6.48
N ARG A 90 13.85 4.71 7.75
CA ARG A 90 14.84 4.20 8.71
C ARG A 90 14.77 2.68 8.92
N TRP A 91 13.70 2.02 8.47
CA TRP A 91 13.59 0.56 8.55
C TRP A 91 14.18 -0.09 7.30
N ILE A 92 15.49 -0.31 7.33
CA ILE A 92 16.22 -0.83 6.16
C ILE A 92 15.92 -2.31 5.91
N GLY A 93 15.81 -3.13 6.96
CA GLY A 93 15.53 -4.56 6.83
C GLY A 93 15.49 -5.28 8.16
N GLY A 94 15.07 -6.57 8.12
CA GLY A 94 14.98 -7.42 9.29
C GLY A 94 13.87 -7.02 10.28
N ARG A 95 14.00 -7.46 11.54
CA ARG A 95 13.01 -7.15 12.57
C ARG A 95 13.05 -5.65 12.92
N PRO A 96 11.91 -4.93 12.84
CA PRO A 96 11.89 -3.50 13.11
C PRO A 96 12.15 -3.18 14.58
N ARG A 97 12.80 -2.07 14.83
CA ARG A 97 12.94 -1.48 16.16
C ARG A 97 11.78 -0.52 16.44
N PRO A 98 11.40 -0.26 17.69
CA PRO A 98 10.26 0.62 18.01
C PRO A 98 10.33 2.00 17.32
N TYR A 99 11.51 2.64 17.31
CA TYR A 99 11.68 3.96 16.69
C TYR A 99 11.52 3.94 15.15
N GLU A 100 11.88 2.81 14.49
CA GLU A 100 11.73 2.65 13.03
C GLU A 100 10.25 2.60 12.63
N MET A 101 9.42 2.06 13.53
CA MET A 101 7.98 1.94 13.31
C MET A 101 7.26 3.29 13.43
N THR A 102 7.79 4.21 14.23
CA THR A 102 7.19 5.54 14.45
C THR A 102 7.66 6.60 13.44
N GLN A 103 8.74 6.34 12.71
CA GLN A 103 9.32 7.27 11.71
C GLN A 103 8.71 7.01 10.33
N MET A 104 7.56 7.63 10.06
CA MET A 104 6.83 7.46 8.80
C MET A 104 6.59 8.79 8.10
N ARG A 105 6.84 8.81 6.80
CA ARG A 105 6.58 9.96 5.92
C ARG A 105 5.07 10.25 5.86
N GLY A 106 4.71 11.52 5.79
CA GLY A 106 3.30 11.95 5.82
C GLY A 106 2.59 11.73 7.17
N VAL A 107 3.33 11.31 8.22
CA VAL A 107 2.84 11.11 9.59
C VAL A 107 3.71 11.86 10.59
N SER A 108 4.91 11.36 10.86
CA SER A 108 5.90 11.97 11.77
C SER A 108 7.06 12.63 11.03
N LEU A 109 7.21 12.36 9.75
CA LEU A 109 8.19 12.96 8.84
C LEU A 109 7.44 13.64 7.69
N PRO A 110 8.06 14.66 7.03
CA PRO A 110 7.48 15.27 5.85
C PRO A 110 7.13 14.23 4.78
N GLY A 111 5.95 14.37 4.18
CA GLY A 111 5.45 13.50 3.11
C GLY A 111 5.90 13.92 1.72
N SER A 112 5.12 13.51 0.73
CA SER A 112 5.45 13.62 -0.69
C SER A 112 4.75 14.76 -1.43
N LEU A 113 3.77 15.45 -0.82
CA LEU A 113 3.10 16.59 -1.48
C LEU A 113 3.94 17.88 -1.39
N ALA A 114 5.17 17.82 -1.90
CA ALA A 114 6.10 18.94 -2.03
C ALA A 114 6.95 18.78 -3.29
N GLU A 115 7.52 19.89 -3.80
CA GLU A 115 8.39 19.85 -4.98
C GLU A 115 9.66 19.00 -4.73
N TYR A 116 10.22 19.10 -3.51
CA TYR A 116 11.47 18.42 -3.15
C TYR A 116 11.38 17.77 -1.78
N VAL A 117 12.15 16.71 -1.60
CA VAL A 117 12.39 16.08 -0.29
C VAL A 117 13.84 15.62 -0.21
N ALA A 118 14.46 15.82 0.96
CA ALA A 118 15.78 15.25 1.25
C ALA A 118 15.59 13.96 2.07
N LEU A 119 16.19 12.86 1.62
CA LEU A 119 16.03 11.53 2.23
C LEU A 119 17.35 10.76 2.25
N PRO A 120 17.55 9.86 3.24
CA PRO A 120 18.70 8.96 3.26
C PRO A 120 18.77 8.13 1.98
N ALA A 121 19.90 8.11 1.32
CA ALA A 121 20.09 7.35 0.06
C ALA A 121 19.76 5.87 0.21
N ASN A 122 20.05 5.26 1.37
CA ASN A 122 19.75 3.87 1.66
C ASN A 122 18.26 3.55 1.88
N SER A 123 17.38 4.56 1.90
CA SER A 123 15.92 4.39 1.97
C SER A 123 15.25 4.38 0.59
N LEU A 124 16.03 4.52 -0.46
CA LEU A 124 15.55 4.67 -1.83
C LEU A 124 15.72 3.37 -2.61
N VAL A 125 14.80 3.15 -3.54
CA VAL A 125 14.83 2.02 -4.47
C VAL A 125 14.70 2.55 -5.91
N PRO A 126 15.54 2.09 -6.85
CA PRO A 126 15.41 2.44 -8.25
C PRO A 126 14.04 2.08 -8.81
N VAL A 127 13.46 2.98 -9.60
CA VAL A 127 12.20 2.70 -10.32
C VAL A 127 12.45 1.68 -11.41
N PRO A 128 11.65 0.59 -11.52
CA PRO A 128 11.68 -0.30 -12.69
C PRO A 128 11.53 0.50 -13.99
N ALA A 129 12.36 0.20 -14.99
CA ALA A 129 12.52 1.04 -16.17
C ALA A 129 11.23 1.29 -16.97
N HIS A 130 10.31 0.32 -16.98
CA HIS A 130 9.03 0.41 -17.69
C HIS A 130 7.98 1.27 -16.99
N LEU A 131 8.12 1.57 -15.68
CA LEU A 131 7.10 2.30 -14.94
C LEU A 131 7.19 3.82 -15.14
N SER A 132 6.05 4.49 -15.22
CA SER A 132 5.93 5.93 -15.03
C SER A 132 6.20 6.31 -13.57
N PHE A 133 6.34 7.61 -13.25
CA PHE A 133 6.45 8.05 -11.85
C PHE A 133 5.15 7.83 -11.07
N GLU A 134 3.99 7.99 -11.73
CA GLU A 134 2.67 7.75 -11.14
C GLU A 134 2.54 6.28 -10.72
N ALA A 135 2.84 5.35 -11.62
CA ALA A 135 2.82 3.92 -11.33
C ALA A 135 3.84 3.55 -10.24
N ALA A 136 5.07 4.07 -10.35
CA ALA A 136 6.12 3.81 -9.37
C ALA A 136 5.79 4.35 -7.97
N SER A 137 5.12 5.51 -7.87
CA SER A 137 4.73 6.09 -6.58
C SER A 137 3.80 5.18 -5.76
N THR A 138 3.17 4.19 -6.39
CA THR A 138 2.23 3.28 -5.73
C THR A 138 2.90 2.07 -5.04
N LEU A 139 4.21 1.87 -5.28
CA LEU A 139 4.96 0.71 -4.79
C LEU A 139 5.24 0.73 -3.28
N PRO A 140 5.61 1.87 -2.65
CA PRO A 140 6.19 1.84 -1.31
C PRO A 140 5.30 1.21 -0.24
N ILE A 141 4.02 1.54 -0.18
CA ILE A 141 3.10 0.91 0.78
C ILE A 141 2.37 -0.28 0.13
N ALA A 142 1.62 -0.06 -0.93
CA ALA A 142 0.72 -1.10 -1.45
C ALA A 142 1.48 -2.25 -2.12
N GLY A 143 2.48 -1.96 -2.95
CA GLY A 143 3.31 -2.98 -3.61
C GLY A 143 4.12 -3.80 -2.59
N THR A 144 4.77 -3.12 -1.63
CA THR A 144 5.55 -3.79 -0.57
C THR A 144 4.68 -4.66 0.32
N THR A 145 3.48 -4.18 0.69
CA THR A 145 2.53 -4.93 1.51
C THR A 145 2.05 -6.19 0.79
N ALA A 146 1.70 -6.06 -0.49
CA ALA A 146 1.29 -7.19 -1.33
C ALA A 146 2.40 -8.25 -1.45
N TRP A 147 3.63 -7.80 -1.71
CA TRP A 147 4.80 -8.67 -1.74
C TRP A 147 5.00 -9.44 -0.44
N ASN A 148 4.92 -8.74 0.70
CA ASN A 148 5.07 -9.35 2.01
C ASN A 148 3.96 -10.36 2.33
N ALA A 149 2.72 -10.12 1.88
CA ALA A 149 1.62 -11.07 2.06
C ALA A 149 1.95 -12.40 1.36
N LEU A 150 2.34 -12.34 0.09
CA LEU A 150 2.67 -13.53 -0.71
C LEU A 150 3.87 -14.27 -0.13
N ARG A 151 4.92 -13.54 0.24
CA ARG A 151 6.14 -14.12 0.80
C ARG A 151 5.90 -14.78 2.17
N THR A 152 5.10 -14.15 3.04
CA THR A 152 4.76 -14.69 4.37
C THR A 152 3.98 -16.00 4.28
N ALA A 153 3.10 -16.13 3.29
CA ALA A 153 2.33 -17.33 3.05
C ALA A 153 3.03 -18.35 2.12
N ASN A 154 4.24 -18.03 1.62
CA ASN A 154 4.96 -18.82 0.62
C ASN A 154 4.11 -19.14 -0.60
N VAL A 155 3.40 -18.14 -1.14
CA VAL A 155 2.51 -18.30 -2.29
C VAL A 155 3.29 -18.68 -3.54
N GLY A 156 2.81 -19.70 -4.24
CA GLY A 156 3.36 -20.20 -5.50
C GLY A 156 2.32 -20.98 -6.30
N PRO A 157 2.76 -21.74 -7.31
CA PRO A 157 1.85 -22.57 -8.11
C PRO A 157 1.03 -23.53 -7.24
N GLY A 158 -0.30 -23.55 -7.46
CA GLY A 158 -1.25 -24.35 -6.67
C GLY A 158 -1.79 -23.69 -5.41
N SER A 159 -1.22 -22.56 -4.97
CA SER A 159 -1.77 -21.78 -3.85
C SER A 159 -3.07 -21.10 -4.22
N VAL A 160 -3.99 -20.98 -3.25
CA VAL A 160 -5.24 -20.20 -3.36
C VAL A 160 -5.11 -18.94 -2.52
N VAL A 161 -5.36 -17.78 -3.11
CA VAL A 161 -5.28 -16.46 -2.47
C VAL A 161 -6.65 -15.79 -2.50
N VAL A 162 -7.14 -15.36 -1.33
CA VAL A 162 -8.38 -14.58 -1.21
C VAL A 162 -8.05 -13.12 -0.92
N LEU A 163 -8.66 -12.23 -1.71
CA LEU A 163 -8.47 -10.78 -1.63
C LEU A 163 -9.78 -10.09 -1.28
N LEU A 164 -9.74 -9.27 -0.23
CA LEU A 164 -10.91 -8.50 0.20
C LEU A 164 -10.89 -7.10 -0.42
N GLY A 165 -11.92 -6.82 -1.24
CA GLY A 165 -12.04 -5.56 -1.96
C GLY A 165 -11.06 -5.42 -3.13
N THR A 166 -11.16 -4.27 -3.81
CA THR A 166 -10.41 -3.92 -5.03
C THR A 166 -9.53 -2.67 -4.81
N GLY A 167 -9.03 -2.49 -3.60
CA GLY A 167 -8.09 -1.43 -3.26
C GLY A 167 -6.66 -1.76 -3.69
N GLY A 168 -5.72 -0.82 -3.47
CA GLY A 168 -4.35 -0.92 -3.94
C GLY A 168 -3.64 -2.21 -3.56
N VAL A 169 -3.67 -2.61 -2.28
CA VAL A 169 -3.01 -3.85 -1.84
C VAL A 169 -3.63 -5.09 -2.50
N SER A 170 -4.96 -5.17 -2.58
CA SER A 170 -5.63 -6.32 -3.21
C SER A 170 -5.28 -6.45 -4.69
N ILE A 171 -5.25 -5.34 -5.44
CA ILE A 171 -4.91 -5.38 -6.88
C ILE A 171 -3.42 -5.68 -7.10
N PHE A 172 -2.50 -5.14 -6.30
CA PHE A 172 -1.10 -5.55 -6.35
C PHE A 172 -0.91 -7.02 -6.00
N THR A 173 -1.61 -7.51 -4.96
CA THR A 173 -1.55 -8.93 -4.58
C THR A 173 -2.10 -9.80 -5.70
N LEU A 174 -3.20 -9.41 -6.37
CA LEU A 174 -3.75 -10.11 -7.54
C LEU A 174 -2.67 -10.27 -8.62
N GLN A 175 -2.07 -9.16 -9.06
CA GLN A 175 -1.09 -9.17 -10.15
C GLN A 175 0.15 -10.02 -9.79
N LEU A 176 0.69 -9.84 -8.59
CA LEU A 176 1.86 -10.60 -8.11
C LEU A 176 1.52 -12.09 -7.89
N ALA A 177 0.35 -12.43 -7.34
CA ALA A 177 -0.10 -13.81 -7.14
C ALA A 177 -0.29 -14.54 -8.48
N LYS A 178 -0.85 -13.85 -9.47
CA LYS A 178 -0.98 -14.41 -10.83
C LYS A 178 0.40 -14.64 -11.46
N ALA A 179 1.33 -13.73 -11.31
CA ALA A 179 2.71 -13.91 -11.76
C ALA A 179 3.42 -15.08 -11.03
N ALA A 180 3.03 -15.38 -9.79
CA ALA A 180 3.53 -16.52 -9.03
C ALA A 180 2.79 -17.85 -9.35
N GLY A 181 1.77 -17.85 -10.23
CA GLY A 181 1.02 -19.05 -10.64
C GLY A 181 -0.08 -19.48 -9.64
N ALA A 182 -0.53 -18.58 -8.77
CA ALA A 182 -1.60 -18.86 -7.81
C ALA A 182 -2.99 -18.70 -8.43
N THR A 183 -3.99 -19.36 -7.80
CA THR A 183 -5.42 -19.11 -8.02
C THR A 183 -5.87 -17.96 -7.13
N VAL A 184 -6.54 -16.97 -7.71
CA VAL A 184 -6.99 -15.77 -6.98
C VAL A 184 -8.51 -15.67 -6.97
N ILE A 185 -9.06 -15.58 -5.76
CA ILE A 185 -10.47 -15.27 -5.48
C ILE A 185 -10.52 -13.85 -4.96
N ILE A 186 -11.27 -12.95 -5.60
CA ILE A 186 -11.38 -11.56 -5.20
C ILE A 186 -12.82 -11.18 -4.88
N THR A 187 -13.00 -10.38 -3.82
CA THR A 187 -14.33 -9.90 -3.44
C THR A 187 -14.49 -8.40 -3.73
N SER A 188 -15.70 -7.96 -4.03
CA SER A 188 -16.05 -6.54 -4.19
C SER A 188 -17.52 -6.31 -3.92
N SER A 189 -17.94 -5.05 -3.76
CA SER A 189 -19.35 -4.63 -3.76
C SER A 189 -19.87 -4.22 -5.14
N SER A 190 -19.00 -4.24 -6.17
CA SER A 190 -19.29 -3.75 -7.52
C SER A 190 -18.89 -4.79 -8.56
N ASP A 191 -19.84 -5.19 -9.39
CA ASP A 191 -19.59 -6.13 -10.49
C ASP A 191 -18.65 -5.52 -11.54
N GLU A 192 -18.76 -4.22 -11.82
CA GLU A 192 -17.84 -3.51 -12.71
C GLU A 192 -16.37 -3.65 -12.26
N LYS A 193 -16.10 -3.48 -10.95
CA LYS A 193 -14.76 -3.65 -10.40
C LYS A 193 -14.31 -5.12 -10.42
N LEU A 194 -15.23 -6.05 -10.25
CA LEU A 194 -14.93 -7.48 -10.38
C LEU A 194 -14.53 -7.83 -11.82
N GLU A 195 -15.20 -7.29 -12.84
CA GLU A 195 -14.81 -7.49 -14.23
C GLU A 195 -13.45 -6.87 -14.55
N ARG A 196 -13.12 -5.71 -13.97
CA ARG A 196 -11.76 -5.14 -14.06
C ARG A 196 -10.72 -6.05 -13.41
N ALA A 197 -11.03 -6.64 -12.25
CA ALA A 197 -10.14 -7.59 -11.58
C ALA A 197 -9.98 -8.88 -12.39
N LYS A 198 -11.04 -9.36 -13.04
CA LYS A 198 -11.01 -10.50 -13.96
C LYS A 198 -10.08 -10.24 -15.14
N ALA A 199 -10.13 -9.05 -15.73
CA ALA A 199 -9.23 -8.66 -16.81
C ALA A 199 -7.75 -8.65 -16.39
N LEU A 200 -7.46 -8.48 -15.08
CA LEU A 200 -6.12 -8.59 -14.48
C LEU A 200 -5.77 -10.04 -14.09
N GLY A 201 -6.64 -11.02 -14.35
CA GLY A 201 -6.40 -12.45 -14.15
C GLY A 201 -7.01 -13.06 -12.89
N ALA A 202 -7.93 -12.40 -12.19
CA ALA A 202 -8.66 -13.02 -11.08
C ALA A 202 -9.47 -14.23 -11.59
N ASP A 203 -9.31 -15.38 -10.93
CA ASP A 203 -9.94 -16.64 -11.37
C ASP A 203 -11.40 -16.73 -10.91
N HIS A 204 -11.70 -16.25 -9.69
CA HIS A 204 -13.04 -16.26 -9.13
C HIS A 204 -13.40 -14.90 -8.55
N LEU A 205 -14.66 -14.51 -8.78
CA LEU A 205 -15.19 -13.21 -8.40
C LEU A 205 -16.37 -13.41 -7.44
N ILE A 206 -16.38 -12.69 -6.33
CA ILE A 206 -17.48 -12.74 -5.36
C ILE A 206 -17.98 -11.33 -5.08
N ASN A 207 -19.21 -11.02 -5.50
CA ASN A 207 -19.90 -9.82 -5.07
C ASN A 207 -20.53 -10.06 -3.68
N TYR A 208 -19.90 -9.50 -2.63
CA TYR A 208 -20.36 -9.74 -1.26
C TYR A 208 -21.69 -9.04 -0.92
N ARG A 209 -22.21 -8.14 -1.77
CA ARG A 209 -23.57 -7.60 -1.62
C ARG A 209 -24.62 -8.61 -2.08
N ALA A 210 -24.31 -9.38 -3.14
CA ALA A 210 -25.17 -10.44 -3.64
C ALA A 210 -24.97 -11.75 -2.85
N THR A 211 -23.74 -12.03 -2.43
CA THR A 211 -23.34 -13.23 -1.70
C THR A 211 -22.78 -12.83 -0.34
N SER A 212 -23.67 -12.57 0.63
CA SER A 212 -23.24 -12.15 1.98
C SER A 212 -22.41 -13.22 2.69
N ASP A 213 -22.59 -14.49 2.35
CA ASP A 213 -21.81 -15.64 2.82
C ASP A 213 -20.58 -15.88 1.91
N TRP A 214 -19.79 -14.83 1.70
CA TRP A 214 -18.64 -14.88 0.81
C TRP A 214 -17.56 -15.88 1.24
N ASP A 215 -17.38 -16.11 2.53
CA ASP A 215 -16.47 -17.10 3.09
C ASP A 215 -16.95 -18.54 2.87
N GLY A 216 -18.26 -18.81 2.98
CA GLY A 216 -18.87 -20.07 2.54
C GLY A 216 -18.67 -20.32 1.04
N LYS A 217 -18.78 -19.26 0.22
CA LYS A 217 -18.49 -19.35 -1.22
C LYS A 217 -17.01 -19.63 -1.52
N VAL A 218 -16.09 -19.10 -0.73
CA VAL A 218 -14.66 -19.47 -0.82
C VAL A 218 -14.47 -20.95 -0.53
N LEU A 219 -15.10 -21.48 0.53
CA LEU A 219 -15.02 -22.92 0.85
C LEU A 219 -15.60 -23.78 -0.29
N GLU A 220 -16.74 -23.39 -0.87
CA GLU A 220 -17.30 -24.08 -2.03
C GLU A 220 -16.32 -24.12 -3.21
N LEU A 221 -15.74 -22.97 -3.58
CA LEU A 221 -14.79 -22.84 -4.69
C LEU A 221 -13.48 -23.63 -4.48
N THR A 222 -13.13 -23.92 -3.24
CA THR A 222 -11.92 -24.63 -2.85
C THR A 222 -12.16 -26.08 -2.40
N GLY A 223 -13.36 -26.62 -2.68
CA GLY A 223 -13.72 -28.00 -2.28
C GLY A 223 -13.72 -28.20 -0.76
N GLY A 224 -14.02 -27.17 0.01
CA GLY A 224 -14.07 -27.19 1.48
C GLY A 224 -12.73 -26.91 2.17
N LEU A 225 -11.62 -26.73 1.43
CA LEU A 225 -10.29 -26.53 2.01
C LEU A 225 -10.07 -25.10 2.55
N GLY A 226 -10.56 -24.08 1.84
CA GLY A 226 -10.25 -22.68 2.10
C GLY A 226 -9.00 -22.20 1.37
N ALA A 227 -8.53 -21.00 1.67
CA ALA A 227 -7.40 -20.35 1.02
C ALA A 227 -6.09 -20.45 1.83
N ASP A 228 -4.97 -20.62 1.14
CA ASP A 228 -3.62 -20.60 1.74
C ASP A 228 -3.26 -19.23 2.29
N LEU A 229 -3.76 -18.17 1.63
CA LEU A 229 -3.60 -16.79 2.03
C LEU A 229 -4.93 -16.03 1.93
N VAL A 230 -5.34 -15.41 3.02
CA VAL A 230 -6.41 -14.38 3.02
C VAL A 230 -5.78 -13.04 3.35
N VAL A 231 -5.89 -12.06 2.44
CA VAL A 231 -5.41 -10.69 2.66
C VAL A 231 -6.54 -9.86 3.25
N GLU A 232 -6.46 -9.65 4.56
CA GLU A 232 -7.50 -9.00 5.36
C GLU A 232 -7.29 -7.48 5.41
N THR A 233 -8.14 -6.76 4.68
CA THR A 233 -8.11 -5.29 4.58
C THR A 233 -9.31 -4.63 5.24
N GLY A 234 -10.35 -5.38 5.60
CA GLY A 234 -11.62 -4.84 6.08
C GLY A 234 -11.61 -4.52 7.58
N GLY A 235 -11.12 -5.41 8.42
CA GLY A 235 -11.12 -5.26 9.87
C GLY A 235 -12.38 -5.83 10.53
N THR A 236 -13.04 -5.06 11.40
CA THR A 236 -14.12 -5.51 12.28
C THR A 236 -15.18 -6.36 11.58
N ALA A 237 -15.68 -5.94 10.42
CA ALA A 237 -16.80 -6.59 9.74
C ALA A 237 -16.40 -7.88 8.98
N THR A 238 -15.13 -8.10 8.69
CA THR A 238 -14.68 -9.17 7.80
C THR A 238 -13.80 -10.21 8.51
N PHE A 239 -13.18 -9.87 9.63
CA PHE A 239 -12.15 -10.66 10.27
C PHE A 239 -12.61 -12.09 10.65
N ALA A 240 -13.79 -12.25 11.22
CA ALA A 240 -14.33 -13.56 11.60
C ALA A 240 -14.56 -14.46 10.38
N ARG A 241 -15.07 -13.88 9.28
CA ARG A 241 -15.28 -14.60 8.02
C ARG A 241 -13.95 -14.93 7.34
N ALA A 242 -12.96 -14.04 7.43
CA ALA A 242 -11.62 -14.29 6.92
C ALA A 242 -10.94 -15.47 7.62
N ILE A 243 -11.12 -15.64 8.94
CA ILE A 243 -10.72 -16.84 9.68
C ILE A 243 -11.38 -18.09 9.10
N ASN A 244 -12.71 -18.02 8.78
CA ASN A 244 -13.43 -19.16 8.21
C ASN A 244 -12.94 -19.51 6.80
N ALA A 245 -12.67 -18.53 5.97
CA ALA A 245 -12.19 -18.71 4.59
C ALA A 245 -10.74 -19.23 4.50
N THR A 246 -9.93 -19.12 5.58
CA THR A 246 -8.53 -19.55 5.59
C THR A 246 -8.43 -21.07 5.74
N ALA A 247 -7.60 -21.72 4.94
CA ALA A 247 -7.34 -23.17 4.99
C ALA A 247 -6.59 -23.59 6.25
N PRO A 248 -6.65 -24.86 6.68
CA PRO A 248 -5.77 -25.38 7.73
C PRO A 248 -4.29 -25.13 7.40
N GLY A 249 -3.54 -24.57 8.37
CA GLY A 249 -2.14 -24.16 8.21
C GLY A 249 -1.95 -22.87 7.41
N GLY A 250 -3.04 -22.30 6.85
CA GLY A 250 -3.03 -21.10 6.04
C GLY A 250 -2.72 -19.82 6.82
N THR A 251 -2.56 -18.73 6.09
CA THR A 251 -2.18 -17.41 6.60
C THR A 251 -3.33 -16.41 6.45
N LEU A 252 -3.76 -15.83 7.57
CA LEU A 252 -4.58 -14.64 7.63
C LEU A 252 -3.66 -13.43 7.79
N PHE A 253 -3.47 -12.69 6.70
CA PHE A 253 -2.55 -11.54 6.66
C PHE A 253 -3.32 -10.24 6.88
N THR A 254 -3.17 -9.65 8.07
CA THR A 254 -3.99 -8.54 8.57
C THR A 254 -3.26 -7.23 8.35
N ILE A 255 -3.86 -6.32 7.60
CA ILE A 255 -3.30 -5.01 7.23
C ILE A 255 -4.29 -3.85 7.36
N GLY A 256 -5.58 -4.09 7.13
CA GLY A 256 -6.58 -3.03 7.06
C GLY A 256 -7.53 -2.98 8.24
N PHE A 257 -8.13 -1.81 8.42
CA PHE A 257 -9.15 -1.54 9.42
C PHE A 257 -10.24 -0.61 8.88
N VAL A 258 -10.61 -0.80 7.61
CA VAL A 258 -11.57 0.05 6.88
C VAL A 258 -12.93 0.10 7.58
N THR A 259 -13.37 -1.03 8.19
CA THR A 259 -14.64 -1.12 8.91
C THR A 259 -14.47 -1.03 10.44
N GLY A 260 -13.27 -0.73 10.92
CA GLY A 260 -12.91 -0.62 12.33
C GLY A 260 -11.69 -1.47 12.70
N ALA A 261 -11.02 -1.08 13.80
CA ALA A 261 -9.78 -1.68 14.26
C ALA A 261 -9.98 -2.72 15.38
N GLU A 262 -11.20 -2.88 15.89
CA GLU A 262 -11.53 -3.82 16.96
C GLU A 262 -12.38 -4.98 16.42
N ALA A 263 -12.02 -6.22 16.76
CA ALA A 263 -12.78 -7.40 16.36
C ALA A 263 -12.88 -8.40 17.53
N THR A 264 -14.09 -8.90 17.78
CA THR A 264 -14.31 -10.05 18.67
C THR A 264 -14.22 -11.31 17.84
N VAL A 265 -13.35 -12.24 18.21
CA VAL A 265 -13.09 -13.47 17.45
C VAL A 265 -13.27 -14.71 18.31
N ASN A 266 -13.77 -15.78 17.69
CA ASN A 266 -13.71 -17.12 18.26
C ASN A 266 -12.30 -17.69 18.01
N LEU A 267 -11.55 -18.02 19.07
CA LEU A 267 -10.19 -18.55 18.97
C LEU A 267 -10.16 -20.01 18.49
N LEU A 268 -11.24 -20.77 18.68
CA LEU A 268 -11.25 -22.20 18.39
C LEU A 268 -10.95 -22.53 16.91
N PRO A 269 -11.53 -21.86 15.91
CA PRO A 269 -11.13 -22.09 14.52
C PRO A 269 -9.65 -21.78 14.22
N ILE A 270 -9.08 -20.78 14.87
CA ILE A 270 -7.66 -20.44 14.73
C ILE A 270 -6.79 -21.60 15.22
N ILE A 271 -7.15 -22.17 16.39
CA ILE A 271 -6.44 -23.28 17.01
C ILE A 271 -6.60 -24.57 16.19
N ILE A 272 -7.83 -24.95 15.87
CA ILE A 272 -8.15 -26.21 15.15
C ILE A 272 -7.51 -26.22 13.75
N LYS A 273 -7.55 -25.11 13.05
CA LYS A 273 -6.95 -24.97 11.72
C LYS A 273 -5.44 -24.66 11.76
N ALA A 274 -4.83 -24.50 12.95
CA ALA A 274 -3.42 -24.09 13.11
C ALA A 274 -3.07 -22.86 12.25
N LEU A 275 -3.92 -21.83 12.24
CA LEU A 275 -3.76 -20.66 11.39
C LEU A 275 -2.58 -19.78 11.82
N LYS A 276 -1.95 -19.17 10.84
CA LYS A 276 -1.00 -18.07 11.04
C LYS A 276 -1.74 -16.74 10.91
N VAL A 277 -2.00 -16.05 12.03
CA VAL A 277 -2.55 -14.70 12.03
C VAL A 277 -1.39 -13.71 12.09
N VAL A 278 -1.13 -13.01 11.02
CA VAL A 278 0.05 -12.16 10.84
C VAL A 278 -0.36 -10.72 10.63
N GLY A 279 0.01 -9.83 11.57
CA GLY A 279 -0.11 -8.39 11.38
C GLY A 279 1.03 -7.85 10.52
N ASN A 280 0.72 -6.92 9.62
CA ASN A 280 1.72 -6.28 8.77
C ASN A 280 1.60 -4.76 8.80
N ASN A 281 2.73 -4.08 8.85
CA ASN A 281 2.85 -2.64 8.74
C ASN A 281 3.77 -2.29 7.58
N THR A 282 3.33 -2.57 6.36
CA THR A 282 3.99 -2.36 5.06
C THR A 282 5.17 -3.33 4.84
N GLY A 283 6.31 -3.10 5.47
CA GLY A 283 7.57 -3.80 5.31
C GLY A 283 8.76 -2.86 5.49
N SER A 284 9.94 -3.34 5.17
CA SER A 284 11.21 -2.62 5.19
C SER A 284 11.60 -2.10 3.80
N VAL A 285 12.69 -1.31 3.73
CA VAL A 285 13.29 -0.90 2.45
C VAL A 285 13.71 -2.10 1.62
N SER A 286 14.29 -3.14 2.24
CA SER A 286 14.66 -4.36 1.52
C SER A 286 13.45 -5.10 0.96
N ASP A 287 12.31 -5.07 1.64
CA ASP A 287 11.06 -5.64 1.12
C ASP A 287 10.52 -4.84 -0.08
N LEU A 288 10.62 -3.50 -0.05
CA LEU A 288 10.31 -2.66 -1.20
C LEU A 288 11.23 -2.96 -2.39
N GLN A 289 12.52 -3.15 -2.13
CA GLN A 289 13.49 -3.50 -3.16
C GLN A 289 13.17 -4.84 -3.83
N ASP A 290 12.78 -5.83 -3.04
CA ASP A 290 12.35 -7.13 -3.53
C ASP A 290 11.05 -7.04 -4.32
N ALA A 291 10.06 -6.27 -3.82
CA ALA A 291 8.81 -6.01 -4.54
C ALA A 291 9.05 -5.31 -5.88
N ALA A 292 9.88 -4.28 -5.91
CA ALA A 292 10.22 -3.56 -7.15
C ALA A 292 10.92 -4.47 -8.17
N ARG A 293 11.83 -5.36 -7.72
CA ARG A 293 12.47 -6.36 -8.58
C ARG A 293 11.47 -7.36 -9.15
N ALA A 294 10.55 -7.87 -8.31
CA ALA A 294 9.52 -8.81 -8.75
C ALA A 294 8.57 -8.17 -9.77
N ILE A 295 8.12 -6.94 -9.51
CA ILE A 295 7.26 -6.15 -10.41
C ILE A 295 7.99 -5.90 -11.73
N GLY A 296 9.27 -5.50 -11.69
CA GLY A 296 10.09 -5.28 -12.87
C GLY A 296 10.31 -6.54 -13.70
N ALA A 297 10.63 -7.66 -13.07
CA ALA A 297 10.86 -8.93 -13.73
C ALA A 297 9.61 -9.53 -14.36
N ALA A 298 8.45 -9.35 -13.73
CA ALA A 298 7.17 -9.83 -14.23
C ALA A 298 6.49 -8.86 -15.23
N GLY A 299 7.07 -7.67 -15.47
CA GLY A 299 6.48 -6.65 -16.35
C GLY A 299 5.12 -6.16 -15.84
N ILE A 300 4.91 -6.14 -14.52
CA ILE A 300 3.63 -5.73 -13.93
C ILE A 300 3.48 -4.22 -14.05
N GLU A 301 2.35 -3.78 -14.62
CA GLU A 301 1.92 -2.38 -14.64
C GLU A 301 0.96 -2.13 -13.45
N PRO A 302 1.38 -1.34 -12.44
CA PRO A 302 0.50 -0.95 -11.35
C PRO A 302 -0.71 -0.17 -11.86
N VAL A 303 -1.89 -0.49 -11.35
CA VAL A 303 -3.12 0.17 -11.79
C VAL A 303 -3.31 1.48 -11.04
N VAL A 304 -3.28 2.59 -11.78
CA VAL A 304 -3.66 3.93 -11.32
C VAL A 304 -5.06 4.25 -11.83
N ASP A 305 -6.00 4.48 -10.94
CA ASP A 305 -7.41 4.73 -11.28
C ASP A 305 -7.66 6.18 -11.66
N LYS A 306 -7.10 7.12 -10.89
CA LYS A 306 -7.21 8.55 -11.15
C LYS A 306 -5.95 9.29 -10.71
N VAL A 307 -5.55 10.28 -11.51
CA VAL A 307 -4.48 11.21 -11.19
C VAL A 307 -5.11 12.57 -10.87
N PHE A 308 -4.72 13.13 -9.74
CA PHE A 308 -5.12 14.45 -9.26
C PHE A 308 -3.95 15.43 -9.36
N SER A 309 -4.24 16.71 -9.46
CA SER A 309 -3.26 17.77 -9.23
C SER A 309 -3.05 17.97 -7.70
N PRO A 310 -1.93 18.56 -7.26
CA PRO A 310 -1.72 18.86 -5.84
C PRO A 310 -2.82 19.74 -5.21
N ASN A 311 -3.40 20.65 -6.00
CA ASN A 311 -4.46 21.55 -5.53
C ASN A 311 -5.80 20.85 -5.29
N GLU A 312 -5.98 19.63 -5.81
CA GLU A 312 -7.17 18.79 -5.60
C GLU A 312 -7.03 17.86 -4.38
N ALA A 313 -6.08 18.14 -3.46
CA ALA A 313 -5.81 17.28 -2.30
C ALA A 313 -7.08 16.96 -1.50
N ALA A 314 -7.91 17.95 -1.17
CA ALA A 314 -9.16 17.74 -0.43
C ALA A 314 -10.14 16.82 -1.17
N GLU A 315 -10.26 16.95 -2.50
CA GLU A 315 -11.10 16.08 -3.32
C GLU A 315 -10.56 14.64 -3.31
N ALA A 316 -9.26 14.45 -3.54
CA ALA A 316 -8.63 13.14 -3.57
C ALA A 316 -8.78 12.39 -2.23
N TYR A 317 -8.58 13.07 -1.12
CA TYR A 317 -8.77 12.49 0.21
C TYR A 317 -10.23 12.16 0.51
N THR A 318 -11.17 13.03 0.13
CA THR A 318 -12.61 12.78 0.26
C THR A 318 -13.02 11.59 -0.60
N HIS A 319 -12.49 11.46 -1.80
CA HIS A 319 -12.78 10.36 -2.72
C HIS A 319 -12.38 8.99 -2.13
N ILE A 320 -11.17 8.88 -1.54
CA ILE A 320 -10.75 7.62 -0.90
C ILE A 320 -11.52 7.37 0.40
N ALA A 321 -11.80 8.43 1.19
CA ALA A 321 -12.54 8.33 2.46
C ALA A 321 -13.99 7.85 2.28
N ALA A 322 -14.64 8.22 1.18
CA ALA A 322 -15.99 7.78 0.86
C ALA A 322 -16.09 6.25 0.68
N GLY A 323 -14.98 5.56 0.43
CA GLY A 323 -14.91 4.12 0.25
C GLY A 323 -15.64 3.63 -1.02
N GLY A 324 -15.17 2.52 -1.58
CA GLY A 324 -15.83 1.88 -2.70
C GLY A 324 -15.89 2.65 -4.03
N LEU A 325 -15.35 3.85 -4.13
CA LEU A 325 -15.39 4.67 -5.36
C LEU A 325 -14.25 4.35 -6.33
N HIS A 326 -13.04 4.08 -5.85
CA HIS A 326 -11.85 3.85 -6.67
C HIS A 326 -11.57 2.35 -6.89
N PHE A 327 -10.76 2.06 -7.89
CA PHE A 327 -10.19 0.74 -8.18
C PHE A 327 -8.66 0.85 -8.13
N SER A 328 -7.99 0.12 -7.23
CA SER A 328 -6.56 0.18 -6.98
C SER A 328 -6.08 1.52 -6.39
N LYS A 329 -5.32 2.35 -7.11
CA LYS A 329 -4.60 3.49 -6.53
C LYS A 329 -5.05 4.85 -7.08
N LEU A 330 -5.07 5.84 -6.18
CA LEU A 330 -5.21 7.27 -6.50
C LEU A 330 -3.84 7.94 -6.34
N VAL A 331 -3.47 8.80 -7.27
CA VAL A 331 -2.14 9.39 -7.38
C VAL A 331 -2.24 10.90 -7.59
N PHE A 332 -1.25 11.65 -7.12
CA PHE A 332 -1.03 13.04 -7.49
C PHE A 332 0.09 13.12 -8.52
N GLY A 333 -0.16 13.77 -9.66
CA GLY A 333 0.88 14.23 -10.58
C GLY A 333 1.46 15.54 -10.05
N LEU A 334 2.76 15.58 -9.77
CA LEU A 334 3.39 16.73 -9.11
C LEU A 334 4.04 17.67 -10.14
N GLU A 335 3.23 18.24 -10.99
CA GLU A 335 3.57 19.38 -11.85
C GLU A 335 3.19 20.66 -11.10
N TRP A 336 4.21 21.42 -10.65
CA TRP A 336 4.03 22.60 -9.77
C TRP A 336 4.02 23.93 -10.55
#